data_8ec10ff87eaeb98e4b897bc2691ddb08
#
_entry.id   8ec10ff87eaeb98e4b897bc2691ddb08
#
_cell.length_a   1.000
_cell.length_b   1.000
_cell.length_c   1.000
_cell.angle_alpha   90.00
_cell.angle_beta   90.00
_cell.angle_gamma   90.00
#
_symmetry.space_group_name_H-M   'P 1'
#
loop_
_entity.id
_entity.type
_entity.pdbx_description
1 polymer ?
#
loop_
_entity_poly.entity_id
_entity_poly.type
_entity_poly.pdbx_seq_one_letter_code
_entity_poly.pdbx_strand_id
1 'polypeptide(L)'
;IPSVQASGNIRQILMDLSKRYQDIIIDAGGQDSEALRSAMTVSTHMLLPFRPKRRDLKTLVHVEKLIRLAKAVNPELYTRAVITQCPTLPSQVQRILDAKEACESFDLIPLNNFTCNRNIYDDADENGLSVFEMSSDEKAKQEIEQIAKEFLGDL
;
A
#
# COMPACT_ATOMS: atom_id res chain seq x y z
N ILE A 1 14.30 -6.80 -11.53
CA ILE A 1 12.88 -7.11 -11.78
C ILE A 1 12.49 -6.42 -13.09
N PRO A 2 11.86 -7.13 -14.08
CA PRO A 2 11.33 -6.48 -15.28
C PRO A 2 10.26 -5.45 -14.89
N SER A 3 10.29 -4.28 -15.52
CA SER A 3 9.30 -3.22 -15.28
C SER A 3 8.71 -2.71 -16.59
N VAL A 4 7.44 -2.31 -16.56
CA VAL A 4 6.71 -1.73 -17.69
C VAL A 4 6.03 -0.45 -17.20
N GLN A 5 6.32 0.66 -17.85
CA GLN A 5 5.59 1.91 -17.59
C GLN A 5 4.35 1.96 -18.48
N ALA A 6 3.19 2.22 -17.88
CA ALA A 6 1.91 2.24 -18.59
C ALA A 6 1.05 3.42 -18.15
N SER A 7 0.16 3.88 -19.04
CA SER A 7 -0.78 4.98 -18.79
C SER A 7 -2.12 4.74 -19.49
N GLY A 8 -3.14 5.50 -19.14
CA GLY A 8 -4.50 5.30 -19.64
C GLY A 8 -5.11 3.99 -19.12
N ASN A 9 -5.93 3.33 -19.92
CA ASN A 9 -6.52 2.04 -19.52
C ASN A 9 -5.51 0.90 -19.63
N ILE A 10 -4.98 0.45 -18.51
CA ILE A 10 -3.94 -0.60 -18.44
C ILE A 10 -4.50 -2.01 -18.25
N ARG A 11 -5.83 -2.20 -18.19
CA ARG A 11 -6.46 -3.49 -17.94
C ARG A 11 -5.94 -4.60 -18.87
N GLN A 12 -5.91 -4.33 -20.20
CA GLN A 12 -5.46 -5.32 -21.17
C GLN A 12 -3.98 -5.67 -20.99
N ILE A 13 -3.14 -4.69 -20.68
CA ILE A 13 -1.72 -4.89 -20.40
C ILE A 13 -1.55 -5.86 -19.20
N LEU A 14 -2.30 -5.64 -18.12
CA LEU A 14 -2.27 -6.50 -16.94
C LEU A 14 -2.74 -7.92 -17.24
N MET A 15 -3.81 -8.07 -18.03
CA MET A 15 -4.31 -9.36 -18.47
C MET A 15 -3.28 -10.12 -19.32
N ASP A 16 -2.49 -9.45 -20.14
CA ASP A 16 -1.46 -10.06 -20.95
C ASP A 16 -0.20 -10.39 -20.13
N LEU A 17 0.15 -9.56 -19.18
CA LEU A 17 1.25 -9.83 -18.23
C LEU A 17 0.93 -11.04 -17.33
N SER A 18 -0.32 -11.19 -16.87
CA SER A 18 -0.73 -12.31 -16.01
C SER A 18 -0.59 -13.69 -16.67
N LYS A 19 -0.51 -13.76 -18.00
CA LYS A 19 -0.21 -15.00 -18.74
C LYS A 19 1.27 -15.37 -18.69
N ARG A 20 2.15 -14.44 -18.31
CA ARG A 20 3.61 -14.59 -18.37
C ARG A 20 4.27 -14.58 -17.01
N TYR A 21 3.66 -13.92 -16.04
CA TYR A 21 4.19 -13.72 -14.69
C TYR A 21 3.21 -14.25 -13.66
N GLN A 22 3.74 -14.93 -12.66
CA GLN A 22 2.97 -15.44 -11.53
C GLN A 22 2.43 -14.29 -10.68
N ASP A 23 3.28 -13.30 -10.41
CA ASP A 23 2.96 -12.13 -9.61
C ASP A 23 3.21 -10.85 -10.40
N ILE A 24 2.32 -9.87 -10.23
CA ILE A 24 2.42 -8.54 -10.82
C ILE A 24 2.21 -7.52 -9.71
N ILE A 25 3.21 -6.69 -9.49
CA ILE A 25 3.12 -5.56 -8.58
C ILE A 25 2.85 -4.31 -9.39
N ILE A 26 1.80 -3.58 -9.03
CA ILE A 26 1.40 -2.34 -9.70
C ILE A 26 1.70 -1.18 -8.75
N ASP A 27 2.73 -0.40 -9.05
CA ASP A 27 2.98 0.86 -8.37
C ASP A 27 2.13 1.95 -9.04
N ALA A 28 1.06 2.35 -8.36
CA ALA A 28 0.12 3.35 -8.86
C ALA A 28 0.28 4.66 -8.10
N GLY A 29 0.42 5.75 -8.82
CA GLY A 29 0.45 7.08 -8.21
C GLY A 29 -0.81 7.36 -7.38
N GLY A 30 -0.66 8.13 -6.30
CA GLY A 30 -1.74 8.45 -5.34
C GLY A 30 -2.85 9.34 -5.88
N GLN A 31 -2.84 9.68 -7.17
CA GLN A 31 -3.91 10.46 -7.81
C GLN A 31 -4.91 9.53 -8.49
N ASP A 32 -6.17 9.92 -8.43
CA ASP A 32 -7.23 9.25 -9.17
C ASP A 32 -6.97 9.37 -10.69
N SER A 33 -6.66 8.25 -11.32
CA SER A 33 -6.31 8.16 -12.73
C SER A 33 -7.02 7.00 -13.41
N GLU A 34 -7.12 7.05 -14.74
CA GLU A 34 -7.66 5.95 -15.52
C GLU A 34 -6.84 4.66 -15.31
N ALA A 35 -5.51 4.78 -15.19
CA ALA A 35 -4.63 3.66 -14.92
C ALA A 35 -4.95 2.99 -13.58
N LEU A 36 -5.08 3.77 -12.49
CA LEU A 36 -5.46 3.26 -11.18
C LEU A 36 -6.83 2.56 -11.24
N ARG A 37 -7.85 3.22 -11.79
CA ARG A 37 -9.19 2.66 -11.87
C ARG A 37 -9.25 1.36 -12.68
N SER A 38 -8.56 1.31 -13.83
CA SER A 38 -8.50 0.11 -14.65
C SER A 38 -7.72 -1.02 -14.00
N ALA A 39 -6.63 -0.71 -13.28
CA ALA A 39 -5.88 -1.68 -12.47
C ALA A 39 -6.76 -2.33 -11.39
N MET A 40 -7.51 -1.54 -10.64
CA MET A 40 -8.40 -2.04 -9.58
C MET A 40 -9.44 -3.04 -10.09
N THR A 41 -9.83 -2.98 -11.36
CA THR A 41 -10.82 -3.91 -11.95
C THR A 41 -10.31 -5.34 -12.13
N VAL A 42 -8.99 -5.58 -12.05
CA VAL A 42 -8.36 -6.89 -12.27
C VAL A 42 -7.37 -7.29 -11.17
N SER A 43 -7.06 -6.38 -10.26
CA SER A 43 -6.18 -6.67 -9.13
C SER A 43 -6.86 -7.60 -8.12
N THR A 44 -6.10 -8.49 -7.52
CA THR A 44 -6.56 -9.36 -6.42
C THR A 44 -6.42 -8.66 -5.07
N HIS A 45 -5.34 -7.89 -4.90
CA HIS A 45 -5.00 -7.23 -3.65
C HIS A 45 -4.70 -5.75 -3.88
N MET A 46 -5.07 -4.90 -2.93
CA MET A 46 -4.77 -3.47 -2.93
C MET A 46 -4.34 -3.03 -1.53
N LEU A 47 -3.10 -2.58 -1.41
CA LEU A 47 -2.55 -2.02 -0.18
C LEU A 47 -2.49 -0.50 -0.29
N LEU A 48 -3.02 0.20 0.70
CA LEU A 48 -3.13 1.65 0.73
C LEU A 48 -2.31 2.23 1.88
N PRO A 49 -1.15 2.85 1.59
CA PRO A 49 -0.33 3.47 2.63
C PRO A 49 -0.87 4.85 3.03
N PHE A 50 -0.98 5.08 4.35
CA PHE A 50 -1.34 6.36 4.95
C PHE A 50 -0.35 6.72 6.05
N ARG A 51 0.06 7.98 6.10
CA ARG A 51 0.80 8.49 7.27
C ARG A 51 -0.21 8.92 8.35
N PRO A 52 0.14 8.85 9.65
CA PRO A 52 -0.72 9.30 10.73
C PRO A 52 -0.74 10.85 10.81
N LYS A 53 -1.11 11.48 9.71
CA LYS A 53 -1.19 12.93 9.54
C LYS A 53 -2.55 13.33 9.01
N ARG A 54 -3.13 14.39 9.57
CA ARG A 54 -4.48 14.88 9.19
C ARG A 54 -4.64 15.11 7.69
N ARG A 55 -3.58 15.53 6.99
CA ARG A 55 -3.64 15.78 5.55
C ARG A 55 -3.90 14.49 4.76
N ASP A 56 -3.19 13.42 5.12
CA ASP A 56 -3.31 12.13 4.45
C ASP A 56 -4.69 11.50 4.76
N LEU A 57 -5.13 11.56 6.02
CA LEU A 57 -6.42 11.01 6.44
C LEU A 57 -7.63 11.74 5.80
N LYS A 58 -7.48 13.00 5.37
CA LYS A 58 -8.53 13.69 4.60
C LYS A 58 -8.80 13.07 3.23
N THR A 59 -7.87 12.28 2.69
CA THR A 59 -8.06 11.60 1.40
C THR A 59 -8.95 10.36 1.52
N LEU A 60 -9.19 9.85 2.74
CA LEU A 60 -9.98 8.63 2.98
C LEU A 60 -11.37 8.67 2.35
N VAL A 61 -12.06 9.81 2.40
CA VAL A 61 -13.38 9.99 1.76
C VAL A 61 -13.33 9.68 0.26
N HIS A 62 -12.27 10.14 -0.41
CA HIS A 62 -12.09 9.92 -1.84
C HIS A 62 -11.70 8.46 -2.13
N VAL A 63 -10.80 7.92 -1.32
CA VAL A 63 -10.31 6.53 -1.43
C VAL A 63 -11.46 5.54 -1.22
N GLU A 64 -12.30 5.73 -0.20
CA GLU A 64 -13.50 4.91 0.06
C GLU A 64 -14.39 4.85 -1.19
N LYS A 65 -14.68 6.00 -1.78
CA LYS A 65 -15.49 6.07 -2.99
C LYS A 65 -14.89 5.28 -4.16
N LEU A 66 -13.58 5.38 -4.36
CA LEU A 66 -12.88 4.63 -5.42
C LEU A 66 -12.95 3.12 -5.17
N ILE A 67 -12.70 2.68 -3.93
CA ILE A 67 -12.77 1.26 -3.55
C ILE A 67 -14.18 0.73 -3.77
N ARG A 68 -15.19 1.46 -3.36
CA ARG A 68 -16.60 1.05 -3.56
C ARG A 68 -16.96 0.89 -5.04
N LEU A 69 -16.49 1.82 -5.89
CA LEU A 69 -16.69 1.72 -7.35
C LEU A 69 -15.93 0.52 -7.94
N ALA A 70 -14.69 0.27 -7.48
CA ALA A 70 -13.91 -0.86 -7.93
C ALA A 70 -14.56 -2.20 -7.53
N LYS A 71 -15.02 -2.32 -6.29
CA LYS A 71 -15.70 -3.52 -5.79
C LYS A 71 -17.04 -3.80 -6.46
N ALA A 72 -17.68 -2.80 -7.06
CA ALA A 72 -18.88 -3.02 -7.88
C ALA A 72 -18.61 -3.84 -9.14
N VAL A 73 -17.39 -3.82 -9.67
CA VAL A 73 -16.96 -4.58 -10.86
C VAL A 73 -15.96 -5.68 -10.54
N ASN A 74 -15.30 -5.62 -9.40
CA ASN A 74 -14.35 -6.61 -8.88
C ASN A 74 -14.63 -6.87 -7.39
N PRO A 75 -15.66 -7.63 -7.05
CA PRO A 75 -16.07 -7.90 -5.66
C PRO A 75 -14.98 -8.58 -4.82
N GLU A 76 -14.11 -9.37 -5.46
CA GLU A 76 -13.05 -10.13 -4.81
C GLU A 76 -11.80 -9.28 -4.49
N LEU A 77 -11.79 -7.99 -4.85
CA LEU A 77 -10.66 -7.12 -4.55
C LEU A 77 -10.43 -7.00 -3.04
N TYR A 78 -9.38 -7.63 -2.56
CA TYR A 78 -8.96 -7.55 -1.17
C TYR A 78 -8.24 -6.24 -0.90
N THR A 79 -8.78 -5.41 -0.02
CA THR A 79 -8.25 -4.07 0.27
C THR A 79 -7.85 -3.95 1.74
N ARG A 80 -6.68 -3.38 2.00
CA ARG A 80 -6.18 -3.05 3.36
C ARG A 80 -5.49 -1.70 3.36
N ALA A 81 -5.57 -1.00 4.49
CA ALA A 81 -4.70 0.14 4.77
C ALA A 81 -3.44 -0.32 5.52
N VAL A 82 -2.34 0.38 5.33
CA VAL A 82 -1.16 0.27 6.19
C VAL A 82 -0.74 1.66 6.66
N ILE A 83 -0.51 1.81 7.95
CA ILE A 83 -0.04 3.08 8.49
C ILE A 83 1.49 3.11 8.37
N THR A 84 2.01 4.13 7.72
CA THR A 84 3.43 4.26 7.40
C THR A 84 4.04 5.50 8.06
N GLN A 85 5.37 5.54 8.15
CA GLN A 85 6.10 6.68 8.76
C GLN A 85 5.55 7.06 10.15
N CYS A 86 5.23 6.05 10.95
CA CYS A 86 4.74 6.21 12.29
C CYS A 86 5.80 6.83 13.21
N PRO A 87 5.39 7.64 14.20
CA PRO A 87 6.33 8.13 15.20
C PRO A 87 6.89 6.97 16.04
N THR A 88 8.17 7.05 16.39
CA THR A 88 8.85 6.05 17.22
C THR A 88 8.69 6.30 18.73
N LEU A 89 8.27 7.52 19.12
CA LEU A 89 8.13 7.89 20.52
C LEU A 89 6.85 7.29 21.13
N PRO A 90 6.94 6.59 22.29
CA PRO A 90 5.79 6.00 22.96
C PRO A 90 4.67 7.01 23.26
N SER A 91 5.03 8.26 23.57
CA SER A 91 4.06 9.34 23.81
C SER A 91 3.21 9.71 22.59
N GLN A 92 3.55 9.24 21.41
CA GLN A 92 2.86 9.52 20.15
C GLN A 92 2.09 8.33 19.59
N VAL A 93 2.04 7.20 20.31
CA VAL A 93 1.31 5.99 19.90
C VAL A 93 -0.16 6.29 19.58
N GLN A 94 -0.78 7.22 20.32
CA GLN A 94 -2.17 7.60 20.09
C GLN A 94 -2.42 8.05 18.64
N ARG A 95 -1.46 8.69 17.97
CA ARG A 95 -1.59 9.09 16.55
C ARG A 95 -1.74 7.90 15.62
N ILE A 96 -1.13 6.76 15.94
CA ILE A 96 -1.24 5.53 15.15
C ILE A 96 -2.63 4.94 15.32
N LEU A 97 -3.12 4.90 16.57
CA LEU A 97 -4.46 4.41 16.89
C LEU A 97 -5.53 5.27 16.23
N ASP A 98 -5.43 6.59 16.36
CA ASP A 98 -6.35 7.54 15.72
C ASP A 98 -6.37 7.39 14.19
N ALA A 99 -5.21 7.11 13.57
CA ALA A 99 -5.13 6.88 12.13
C ALA A 99 -5.81 5.57 11.72
N LYS A 100 -5.66 4.51 12.50
CA LYS A 100 -6.34 3.23 12.26
C LYS A 100 -7.86 3.38 12.42
N GLU A 101 -8.30 4.00 13.48
CA GLU A 101 -9.73 4.29 13.72
C GLU A 101 -10.33 5.14 12.59
N ALA A 102 -9.56 6.12 12.09
CA ALA A 102 -9.99 6.91 10.94
C ALA A 102 -10.16 6.03 9.68
N CYS A 103 -9.25 5.09 9.42
CA CYS A 103 -9.41 4.16 8.29
C CYS A 103 -10.67 3.29 8.47
N GLU A 104 -10.88 2.73 9.65
CA GLU A 104 -12.04 1.89 9.97
C GLU A 104 -13.37 2.64 9.80
N SER A 105 -13.42 3.93 10.13
CA SER A 105 -14.61 4.77 9.95
C SER A 105 -15.01 4.99 8.48
N PHE A 106 -14.13 4.62 7.53
CA PHE A 106 -14.38 4.61 6.09
C PHE A 106 -14.38 3.18 5.49
N ASP A 107 -14.71 2.17 6.29
CA ASP A 107 -14.75 0.76 5.88
C ASP A 107 -13.43 0.23 5.27
N LEU A 108 -12.31 0.89 5.59
CA LEU A 108 -10.98 0.49 5.18
C LEU A 108 -10.21 -0.12 6.37
N ILE A 109 -10.17 -1.44 6.43
CA ILE A 109 -9.54 -2.16 7.53
C ILE A 109 -8.02 -1.98 7.49
N PRO A 110 -7.41 -1.39 8.53
CA PRO A 110 -5.96 -1.25 8.60
C PRO A 110 -5.29 -2.56 9.03
N LEU A 111 -4.05 -2.78 8.56
CA LEU A 111 -3.20 -3.83 9.09
C LEU A 111 -2.81 -3.55 10.55
N ASN A 112 -2.53 -4.61 11.31
CA ASN A 112 -1.99 -4.50 12.65
C ASN A 112 -0.56 -3.94 12.62
N ASN A 113 0.22 -4.40 11.65
CA ASN A 113 1.58 -3.97 11.44
C ASN A 113 1.65 -2.62 10.70
N PHE A 114 2.73 -1.88 10.96
CA PHE A 114 2.96 -0.54 10.43
C PHE A 114 4.47 -0.29 10.28
N THR A 115 4.88 0.72 9.50
CA THR A 115 6.27 1.15 9.46
C THR A 115 6.49 2.39 10.30
N CYS A 116 7.64 2.45 10.98
CA CYS A 116 8.08 3.64 11.68
C CYS A 116 8.84 4.60 10.74
N ASN A 117 8.90 5.86 11.14
CA ASN A 117 9.74 6.85 10.44
C ASN A 117 11.21 6.57 10.75
N ARG A 118 11.95 6.03 9.77
CA ARG A 118 13.36 5.63 9.86
C ARG A 118 14.11 6.15 8.63
N ASN A 119 15.30 6.69 8.85
CA ASN A 119 16.14 7.20 7.76
C ASN A 119 16.52 6.09 6.76
N ILE A 120 16.62 4.83 7.20
CA ILE A 120 16.98 3.72 6.34
C ILE A 120 16.07 3.55 5.12
N TYR A 121 14.80 3.96 5.20
CA TYR A 121 13.90 3.92 4.05
C TYR A 121 14.31 4.95 2.98
N ASP A 122 14.66 6.16 3.42
CA ASP A 122 15.15 7.23 2.53
C ASP A 122 16.53 6.86 1.96
N ASP A 123 17.45 6.36 2.81
CA ASP A 123 18.79 5.92 2.41
C ASP A 123 18.73 4.77 1.39
N ALA A 124 17.81 3.83 1.53
CA ALA A 124 17.62 2.73 0.59
C ALA A 124 17.12 3.25 -0.77
N ASP A 125 16.13 4.13 -0.76
CA ASP A 125 15.58 4.73 -1.98
C ASP A 125 16.64 5.53 -2.75
N GLU A 126 17.42 6.38 -2.07
CA GLU A 126 18.53 7.15 -2.67
C GLU A 126 19.56 6.25 -3.35
N ASN A 127 19.80 5.04 -2.82
CA ASN A 127 20.74 4.07 -3.39
C ASN A 127 20.10 3.11 -4.41
N GLY A 128 18.80 3.21 -4.66
CA GLY A 128 18.08 2.29 -5.54
C GLY A 128 18.03 0.86 -5.00
N LEU A 129 18.09 0.71 -3.67
CA LEU A 129 18.11 -0.56 -2.94
C LEU A 129 16.82 -0.74 -2.15
N SER A 130 16.54 -1.95 -1.75
CA SER A 130 15.53 -2.25 -0.73
C SER A 130 16.17 -2.24 0.66
N VAL A 131 15.36 -2.11 1.71
CA VAL A 131 15.84 -2.22 3.10
C VAL A 131 16.48 -3.59 3.40
N PHE A 132 16.15 -4.62 2.64
CA PHE A 132 16.73 -5.97 2.77
C PHE A 132 18.17 -6.03 2.25
N GLU A 133 18.53 -5.17 1.31
CA GLU A 133 19.88 -5.06 0.75
C GLU A 133 20.77 -4.14 1.57
N MET A 134 20.16 -3.33 2.44
CA MET A 134 20.90 -2.49 3.39
C MET A 134 21.35 -3.32 4.61
N SER A 135 22.56 -3.07 5.10
CA SER A 135 23.19 -3.88 6.17
C SER A 135 22.81 -3.48 7.60
N SER A 136 22.02 -2.43 7.81
CA SER A 136 22.08 -1.66 9.05
C SER A 136 20.81 -1.56 9.91
N ASP A 137 19.61 -2.01 9.48
CA ASP A 137 18.40 -1.87 10.32
C ASP A 137 17.48 -3.10 10.24
N GLU A 138 17.70 -4.05 11.16
CA GLU A 138 16.87 -5.26 11.28
C GLU A 138 15.40 -4.93 11.62
N LYS A 139 15.13 -3.81 12.30
CA LYS A 139 13.75 -3.42 12.64
C LYS A 139 12.96 -2.99 11.40
N ALA A 140 13.60 -2.27 10.47
CA ALA A 140 12.97 -1.90 9.21
C ALA A 140 12.62 -3.13 8.37
N LYS A 141 13.51 -4.11 8.30
CA LYS A 141 13.28 -5.39 7.62
C LYS A 141 12.09 -6.14 8.23
N GLN A 142 12.08 -6.27 9.57
CA GLN A 142 11.00 -6.93 10.30
C GLN A 142 9.64 -6.24 10.08
N GLU A 143 9.60 -4.89 10.07
CA GLU A 143 8.38 -4.14 9.79
C GLU A 143 7.79 -4.51 8.43
N ILE A 144 8.62 -4.55 7.38
CA ILE A 144 8.18 -4.92 6.02
C ILE A 144 7.76 -6.40 5.94
N GLU A 145 8.55 -7.31 6.53
CA GLU A 145 8.21 -8.74 6.55
C GLU A 145 6.86 -9.00 7.24
N GLN A 146 6.61 -8.36 8.39
CA GLN A 146 5.36 -8.51 9.12
C GLN A 146 4.17 -7.95 8.33
N ILE A 147 4.34 -6.81 7.65
CA ILE A 147 3.31 -6.24 6.79
C ILE A 147 3.03 -7.18 5.61
N ALA A 148 4.07 -7.68 4.94
CA ALA A 148 3.92 -8.60 3.82
C ALA A 148 3.19 -9.88 4.25
N LYS A 149 3.60 -10.48 5.37
CA LYS A 149 2.97 -11.68 5.91
C LYS A 149 1.51 -11.46 6.30
N GLU A 150 1.19 -10.33 6.95
CA GLU A 150 -0.19 -10.01 7.34
C GLU A 150 -1.09 -9.75 6.12
N PHE A 151 -0.54 -9.09 5.08
CA PHE A 151 -1.32 -8.68 3.91
C PHE A 151 -1.50 -9.80 2.88
N LEU A 152 -0.45 -10.57 2.62
CA LEU A 152 -0.43 -11.61 1.59
C LEU A 152 -0.73 -13.01 2.16
N GLY A 153 -0.64 -13.18 3.47
CA GLY A 153 -0.73 -14.48 4.12
C GLY A 153 0.57 -15.29 3.93
N ASP A 154 0.48 -16.56 4.23
CA ASP A 154 1.55 -17.51 3.93
C ASP A 154 1.42 -17.90 2.44
N LEU A 155 2.11 -17.15 1.57
CA LEU A 155 2.24 -17.48 0.14
C LEU A 155 3.13 -18.70 -0.06
#